data_a338156d208252aacc2900b2eaff65c5
#
_entry.id   a338156d208252aacc2900b2eaff65c5
#
_cell.length_a   1.000
_cell.length_b   1.000
_cell.length_c   1.000
_cell.angle_alpha   90.00
_cell.angle_beta   90.00
_cell.angle_gamma   90.00
#
_symmetry.space_group_name_H-M   'P 1'
#
loop_
_entity.id
_entity.type
_entity.pdbx_description
1 polymer ?
#
loop_
_entity_poly.entity_id
_entity_poly.type
_entity_poly.pdbx_seq_one_letter_code
_entity_poly.pdbx_strand_id
1 'polypeptide(L)'
;MNKTKRKIFETSLRLFAEKGYEATSIEEITANVGVAKGTLYYHFSSKEEIFEFLIEEGVKLLKNSIEIKTEKLENSLDKIKAIILIEIKVLVKYENFMTIVLSEIWGSGPRSSLCKKHIFEYIQMIEKIVEDGINKKEITDGDKNVIASGIFGFTCSSLIYRMRMDKEINVLELYSEIEKTFIRKLKR
;
A
#
# COMPACT_ATOMS: atom_id res chain seq x y z
N MET A 1 10.94 9.81 -12.18
CA MET A 1 9.71 9.89 -13.04
C MET A 1 9.62 11.29 -13.62
N ASN A 2 9.41 11.44 -14.96
CA ASN A 2 9.24 12.76 -15.58
C ASN A 2 7.84 13.36 -15.27
N LYS A 3 7.68 14.68 -15.53
CA LYS A 3 6.46 15.44 -15.17
C LYS A 3 5.19 14.91 -15.86
N THR A 4 5.28 14.49 -17.12
CA THR A 4 4.15 13.96 -17.89
C THR A 4 3.72 12.59 -17.34
N LYS A 5 4.68 11.69 -17.13
CA LYS A 5 4.42 10.36 -16.59
C LYS A 5 3.81 10.42 -15.18
N ARG A 6 4.24 11.40 -14.38
CA ARG A 6 3.65 11.68 -13.06
C ARG A 6 2.21 12.15 -13.16
N LYS A 7 1.88 13.07 -14.08
CA LYS A 7 0.50 13.51 -14.28
C LYS A 7 -0.41 12.37 -14.75
N ILE A 8 0.09 11.51 -15.66
CA ILE A 8 -0.66 10.32 -16.09
C ILE A 8 -0.91 9.41 -14.90
N PHE A 9 0.10 9.15 -14.06
CA PHE A 9 -0.01 8.35 -12.83
C PHE A 9 -1.11 8.91 -11.91
N GLU A 10 -1.00 10.17 -11.48
CA GLU A 10 -1.94 10.78 -10.54
C GLU A 10 -3.38 10.82 -11.08
N THR A 11 -3.54 11.13 -12.39
CA THR A 11 -4.86 11.18 -13.04
C THR A 11 -5.47 9.79 -13.19
N SER A 12 -4.70 8.81 -13.64
CA SER A 12 -5.21 7.44 -13.79
C SER A 12 -5.56 6.82 -12.44
N LEU A 13 -4.74 7.08 -11.42
CA LEU A 13 -5.00 6.64 -10.05
C LEU A 13 -6.38 7.15 -9.56
N ARG A 14 -6.64 8.44 -9.75
CA ARG A 14 -7.92 9.05 -9.38
C ARG A 14 -9.09 8.46 -10.17
N LEU A 15 -8.99 8.40 -11.49
CA LEU A 15 -10.07 7.90 -12.35
C LEU A 15 -10.39 6.43 -12.09
N PHE A 16 -9.38 5.58 -11.91
CA PHE A 16 -9.59 4.17 -11.58
C PHE A 16 -10.24 3.99 -10.20
N ALA A 17 -9.90 4.82 -9.23
CA ALA A 17 -10.53 4.77 -7.91
C ALA A 17 -11.98 5.26 -7.91
N GLU A 18 -12.29 6.34 -8.67
CA GLU A 18 -13.62 6.95 -8.73
C GLU A 18 -14.62 6.14 -9.55
N LYS A 19 -14.18 5.63 -10.71
CA LYS A 19 -15.08 5.01 -11.71
C LYS A 19 -14.84 3.52 -11.92
N GLY A 20 -13.73 3.00 -11.40
CA GLY A 20 -13.25 1.65 -11.68
C GLY A 20 -12.41 1.59 -12.96
N TYR A 21 -11.60 0.53 -13.05
CA TYR A 21 -10.70 0.31 -14.17
C TYR A 21 -11.46 0.16 -15.50
N GLU A 22 -12.50 -0.67 -15.54
CA GLU A 22 -13.20 -0.98 -16.79
C GLU A 22 -13.90 0.26 -17.39
N ALA A 23 -14.51 1.11 -16.57
CA ALA A 23 -15.23 2.29 -17.01
C ALA A 23 -14.32 3.47 -17.39
N THR A 24 -13.01 3.41 -17.09
CA THR A 24 -12.06 4.47 -17.44
C THR A 24 -11.44 4.20 -18.81
N SER A 25 -11.50 5.17 -19.73
CA SER A 25 -10.89 5.08 -21.06
C SER A 25 -9.56 5.84 -21.17
N ILE A 26 -8.73 5.47 -22.15
CA ILE A 26 -7.50 6.18 -22.48
C ILE A 26 -7.78 7.64 -22.89
N GLU A 27 -8.88 7.85 -23.62
CA GLU A 27 -9.35 9.17 -24.04
C GLU A 27 -9.65 10.06 -22.84
N GLU A 28 -10.32 9.50 -21.84
CA GLU A 28 -10.63 10.21 -20.61
C GLU A 28 -9.37 10.55 -19.81
N ILE A 29 -8.42 9.61 -19.70
CA ILE A 29 -7.13 9.87 -19.04
C ILE A 29 -6.41 11.01 -19.77
N THR A 30 -6.28 10.95 -21.09
CA THR A 30 -5.55 11.99 -21.88
C THR A 30 -6.21 13.36 -21.77
N ALA A 31 -7.55 13.41 -21.82
CA ALA A 31 -8.30 14.65 -21.66
C ALA A 31 -8.08 15.29 -20.28
N ASN A 32 -8.10 14.48 -19.21
CA ASN A 32 -7.87 14.97 -17.85
C ASN A 32 -6.40 15.36 -17.59
N VAL A 33 -5.44 14.69 -18.21
CA VAL A 33 -4.01 15.05 -18.12
C VAL A 33 -3.70 16.31 -18.94
N GLY A 34 -4.49 16.58 -20.00
CA GLY A 34 -4.25 17.66 -20.94
C GLY A 34 -3.13 17.35 -21.92
N VAL A 35 -3.04 16.11 -22.43
CA VAL A 35 -2.04 15.68 -23.42
C VAL A 35 -2.71 15.00 -24.61
N ALA A 36 -2.02 15.02 -25.76
CA ALA A 36 -2.45 14.26 -26.92
C ALA A 36 -2.37 12.75 -26.66
N LYS A 37 -3.25 11.96 -27.29
CA LYS A 37 -3.27 10.51 -27.20
C LYS A 37 -1.90 9.88 -27.56
N GLY A 38 -1.22 10.40 -28.58
CA GLY A 38 0.13 9.98 -28.95
C GLY A 38 1.17 10.19 -27.85
N THR A 39 1.03 11.24 -27.02
CA THR A 39 1.92 11.47 -25.88
C THR A 39 1.73 10.40 -24.80
N LEU A 40 0.49 9.96 -24.55
CA LEU A 40 0.24 8.86 -23.61
C LEU A 40 0.85 7.56 -24.15
N TYR A 41 0.62 7.22 -25.42
CA TYR A 41 1.16 6.01 -26.04
C TYR A 41 2.70 6.00 -26.17
N TYR A 42 3.34 7.16 -26.15
CA TYR A 42 4.79 7.24 -26.02
C TYR A 42 5.29 6.74 -24.65
N HIS A 43 4.46 6.86 -23.62
CA HIS A 43 4.80 6.46 -22.24
C HIS A 43 4.27 5.09 -21.84
N PHE A 44 3.12 4.68 -22.39
CA PHE A 44 2.42 3.45 -22.04
C PHE A 44 1.72 2.87 -23.28
N SER A 45 1.96 1.61 -23.59
CA SER A 45 1.40 0.93 -24.76
C SER A 45 -0.08 0.60 -24.61
N SER A 46 -0.58 0.50 -23.39
CA SER A 46 -1.96 0.12 -23.10
C SER A 46 -2.47 0.65 -21.75
N LYS A 47 -3.77 0.51 -21.50
CA LYS A 47 -4.38 0.81 -20.19
C LYS A 47 -3.89 -0.15 -19.11
N GLU A 48 -3.65 -1.39 -19.47
CA GLU A 48 -3.06 -2.42 -18.61
C GLU A 48 -1.68 -2.00 -18.12
N GLU A 49 -0.81 -1.53 -19.00
CA GLU A 49 0.53 -1.05 -18.65
C GLU A 49 0.48 0.15 -17.70
N ILE A 50 -0.50 1.04 -17.85
CA ILE A 50 -0.73 2.12 -16.88
C ILE A 50 -1.09 1.54 -15.52
N PHE A 51 -1.99 0.55 -15.47
CA PHE A 51 -2.41 -0.09 -14.23
C PHE A 51 -1.23 -0.80 -13.54
N GLU A 52 -0.46 -1.60 -14.28
CA GLU A 52 0.75 -2.28 -13.78
C GLU A 52 1.72 -1.27 -13.17
N PHE A 53 2.01 -0.20 -13.90
CA PHE A 53 2.87 0.88 -13.43
C PHE A 53 2.36 1.54 -12.15
N LEU A 54 1.03 1.74 -12.03
CA LEU A 54 0.42 2.30 -10.80
C LEU A 54 0.67 1.41 -9.58
N ILE A 55 0.46 0.10 -9.74
CA ILE A 55 0.64 -0.85 -8.64
C ILE A 55 2.13 -0.95 -8.26
N GLU A 56 3.02 -1.09 -9.24
CA GLU A 56 4.47 -1.18 -9.00
C GLU A 56 5.03 0.06 -8.29
N GLU A 57 4.73 1.25 -8.78
CA GLU A 57 5.23 2.50 -8.18
C GLU A 57 4.63 2.76 -6.80
N GLY A 58 3.34 2.44 -6.58
CA GLY A 58 2.71 2.57 -5.28
C GLY A 58 3.34 1.66 -4.23
N VAL A 59 3.51 0.38 -4.54
CA VAL A 59 4.16 -0.59 -3.64
C VAL A 59 5.64 -0.23 -3.41
N LYS A 60 6.35 0.18 -4.45
CA LYS A 60 7.74 0.62 -4.35
C LYS A 60 7.89 1.83 -3.42
N LEU A 61 6.98 2.80 -3.51
CA LEU A 61 6.98 3.97 -2.63
C LEU A 61 6.80 3.56 -1.16
N LEU A 62 5.91 2.61 -0.88
CA LEU A 62 5.69 2.07 0.46
C LEU A 62 6.94 1.35 0.97
N LYS A 63 7.48 0.41 0.19
CA LYS A 63 8.69 -0.37 0.55
C LYS A 63 9.88 0.56 0.82
N ASN A 64 10.17 1.51 -0.07
CA ASN A 64 11.28 2.47 0.11
C ASN A 64 11.10 3.33 1.36
N SER A 65 9.86 3.77 1.65
CA SER A 65 9.58 4.57 2.84
C SER A 65 9.86 3.79 4.13
N ILE A 66 9.57 2.49 4.12
CA ILE A 66 9.84 1.59 5.24
C ILE A 66 11.34 1.34 5.37
N GLU A 67 12.03 0.98 4.30
CA GLU A 67 13.46 0.72 4.30
C GLU A 67 14.24 1.89 4.90
N ILE A 68 14.01 3.12 4.40
CA ILE A 68 14.66 4.33 4.92
C ILE A 68 14.42 4.53 6.42
N LYS A 69 13.22 4.23 6.91
CA LYS A 69 12.87 4.44 8.32
C LYS A 69 13.34 3.33 9.25
N THR A 70 13.46 2.11 8.74
CA THR A 70 13.86 0.95 9.54
C THR A 70 15.34 0.64 9.48
N GLU A 71 16.10 1.22 8.53
CA GLU A 71 17.54 0.99 8.32
C GLU A 71 18.38 1.15 9.60
N LYS A 72 18.07 2.18 10.39
CA LYS A 72 18.80 2.51 11.63
C LYS A 72 18.19 1.92 12.89
N LEU A 73 17.12 1.15 12.78
CA LEU A 73 16.47 0.49 13.91
C LEU A 73 17.03 -0.92 14.06
N GLU A 74 17.52 -1.26 15.24
CA GLU A 74 18.05 -2.60 15.53
C GLU A 74 16.95 -3.54 16.02
N ASN A 75 16.06 -3.04 16.90
CA ASN A 75 15.00 -3.83 17.51
C ASN A 75 13.84 -4.10 16.53
N SER A 76 13.43 -5.35 16.39
CA SER A 76 12.40 -5.78 15.44
C SER A 76 11.02 -5.23 15.79
N LEU A 77 10.70 -5.06 17.07
CA LEU A 77 9.42 -4.46 17.50
C LEU A 77 9.34 -2.98 17.10
N ASP A 78 10.45 -2.24 17.19
CA ASP A 78 10.51 -0.84 16.77
C ASP A 78 10.43 -0.71 15.24
N LYS A 79 11.00 -1.67 14.49
CA LYS A 79 10.77 -1.77 13.03
C LYS A 79 9.29 -1.97 12.70
N ILE A 80 8.60 -2.87 13.41
CA ILE A 80 7.15 -3.12 13.22
C ILE A 80 6.34 -1.86 13.53
N LYS A 81 6.65 -1.15 14.61
CA LYS A 81 6.01 0.14 14.94
C LYS A 81 6.18 1.16 13.82
N ALA A 82 7.40 1.27 13.28
CA ALA A 82 7.69 2.16 12.15
C ALA A 82 6.91 1.76 10.89
N ILE A 83 6.82 0.47 10.58
CA ILE A 83 6.06 -0.06 9.44
C ILE A 83 4.60 0.36 9.56
N ILE A 84 3.94 0.09 10.68
CA ILE A 84 2.52 0.40 10.89
C ILE A 84 2.27 1.92 10.77
N LEU A 85 3.14 2.75 11.36
CA LEU A 85 3.00 4.20 11.22
C LEU A 85 3.15 4.67 9.77
N ILE A 86 4.06 4.06 9.00
CA ILE A 86 4.26 4.39 7.59
C ILE A 86 3.09 3.89 6.75
N GLU A 87 2.60 2.68 6.99
CA GLU A 87 1.39 2.15 6.33
C GLU A 87 0.23 3.12 6.47
N ILE A 88 -0.11 3.53 7.71
CA ILE A 88 -1.20 4.47 7.95
C ILE A 88 -0.97 5.77 7.18
N LYS A 89 0.24 6.37 7.27
CA LYS A 89 0.57 7.63 6.58
C LYS A 89 0.45 7.53 5.06
N VAL A 90 0.99 6.46 4.49
CA VAL A 90 1.00 6.25 3.04
C VAL A 90 -0.41 5.96 2.53
N LEU A 91 -1.15 5.11 3.22
CA LEU A 91 -2.50 4.72 2.82
C LEU A 91 -3.50 5.89 2.96
N VAL A 92 -3.38 6.72 4.00
CA VAL A 92 -4.19 7.95 4.12
C VAL A 92 -3.84 8.94 3.01
N LYS A 93 -2.55 9.14 2.74
CA LYS A 93 -2.10 10.06 1.68
C LYS A 93 -2.49 9.61 0.28
N TYR A 94 -2.51 8.31 0.03
CA TYR A 94 -2.79 7.69 -1.27
C TYR A 94 -4.04 6.81 -1.22
N GLU A 95 -5.13 7.35 -0.68
CA GLU A 95 -6.43 6.67 -0.52
C GLU A 95 -6.92 6.00 -1.81
N ASN A 96 -6.78 6.69 -2.94
CA ASN A 96 -7.15 6.15 -4.24
C ASN A 96 -6.36 4.87 -4.60
N PHE A 97 -5.08 4.81 -4.24
CA PHE A 97 -4.26 3.61 -4.44
C PHE A 97 -4.79 2.43 -3.63
N MET A 98 -5.12 2.68 -2.36
CA MET A 98 -5.68 1.65 -1.49
C MET A 98 -7.02 1.12 -2.01
N THR A 99 -7.91 2.03 -2.48
CA THR A 99 -9.20 1.66 -3.07
C THR A 99 -9.01 0.71 -4.26
N ILE A 100 -8.09 1.02 -5.17
CA ILE A 100 -7.78 0.16 -6.33
C ILE A 100 -7.24 -1.21 -5.89
N VAL A 101 -6.25 -1.23 -5.02
CA VAL A 101 -5.63 -2.48 -4.55
C VAL A 101 -6.66 -3.39 -3.88
N LEU A 102 -7.49 -2.83 -3.01
CA LEU A 102 -8.52 -3.60 -2.28
C LEU A 102 -9.63 -4.11 -3.20
N SER A 103 -10.02 -3.35 -4.22
CA SER A 103 -11.03 -3.80 -5.20
C SER A 103 -10.55 -5.01 -6.01
N GLU A 104 -9.24 -5.15 -6.22
CA GLU A 104 -8.65 -6.24 -6.98
C GLU A 104 -8.26 -7.47 -6.13
N ILE A 105 -8.07 -7.33 -4.82
CA ILE A 105 -7.64 -8.45 -3.95
C ILE A 105 -8.56 -9.66 -4.02
N TRP A 106 -9.87 -9.43 -4.03
CA TRP A 106 -10.89 -10.48 -4.04
C TRP A 106 -11.31 -10.90 -5.46
N GLY A 107 -10.77 -10.24 -6.48
CA GLY A 107 -11.04 -10.51 -7.87
C GLY A 107 -10.32 -11.74 -8.41
N SER A 108 -10.49 -11.95 -9.71
CA SER A 108 -9.78 -12.94 -10.52
C SER A 108 -9.23 -12.27 -11.78
N GLY A 109 -8.22 -12.89 -12.39
CA GLY A 109 -7.60 -12.36 -13.60
C GLY A 109 -6.26 -11.66 -13.39
N PRO A 110 -5.68 -11.09 -14.46
CA PRO A 110 -4.30 -10.58 -14.45
C PRO A 110 -4.07 -9.46 -13.43
N ARG A 111 -4.96 -8.46 -13.35
CA ARG A 111 -4.83 -7.35 -12.41
C ARG A 111 -4.88 -7.80 -10.95
N SER A 112 -5.82 -8.70 -10.64
CA SER A 112 -5.92 -9.31 -9.31
C SER A 112 -4.65 -10.09 -8.96
N SER A 113 -4.14 -10.88 -9.89
CA SER A 113 -2.89 -11.64 -9.71
C SER A 113 -1.70 -10.72 -9.47
N LEU A 114 -1.60 -9.61 -10.18
CA LEU A 114 -0.57 -8.59 -9.98
C LEU A 114 -0.66 -7.97 -8.57
N CYS A 115 -1.84 -7.52 -8.16
CA CYS A 115 -2.05 -6.95 -6.83
C CYS A 115 -1.70 -7.95 -5.72
N LYS A 116 -2.18 -9.20 -5.83
CA LYS A 116 -1.88 -10.28 -4.88
C LYS A 116 -0.38 -10.56 -4.78
N LYS A 117 0.33 -10.62 -5.92
CA LYS A 117 1.79 -10.78 -5.95
C LYS A 117 2.50 -9.71 -5.14
N HIS A 118 2.19 -8.44 -5.39
CA HIS A 118 2.85 -7.32 -4.71
C HIS A 118 2.53 -7.23 -3.22
N ILE A 119 1.28 -7.54 -2.83
CA ILE A 119 0.89 -7.62 -1.42
C ILE A 119 1.63 -8.77 -0.73
N PHE A 120 1.71 -9.94 -1.38
CA PHE A 120 2.45 -11.08 -0.84
C PHE A 120 3.93 -10.74 -0.63
N GLU A 121 4.60 -10.15 -1.62
CA GLU A 121 5.99 -9.69 -1.50
C GLU A 121 6.17 -8.66 -0.36
N TYR A 122 5.17 -7.80 -0.16
CA TYR A 122 5.18 -6.83 0.94
C TYR A 122 5.05 -7.52 2.30
N ILE A 123 4.12 -8.46 2.43
CA ILE A 123 3.96 -9.24 3.68
C ILE A 123 5.22 -10.07 3.96
N GLN A 124 5.86 -10.65 2.95
CA GLN A 124 7.14 -11.37 3.12
C GLN A 124 8.28 -10.46 3.65
N MET A 125 8.26 -9.18 3.31
CA MET A 125 9.21 -8.22 3.90
C MET A 125 8.97 -8.06 5.40
N ILE A 126 7.71 -7.97 5.84
CA ILE A 126 7.35 -7.91 7.26
C ILE A 126 7.69 -9.23 7.97
N GLU A 127 7.42 -10.36 7.31
CA GLU A 127 7.72 -11.71 7.83
C GLU A 127 9.18 -11.88 8.24
N LYS A 128 10.13 -11.37 7.44
CA LYS A 128 11.55 -11.41 7.77
C LYS A 128 11.90 -10.64 9.04
N ILE A 129 11.24 -9.50 9.26
CA ILE A 129 11.43 -8.69 10.47
C ILE A 129 10.82 -9.39 11.69
N VAL A 130 9.66 -10.02 11.52
CA VAL A 130 9.01 -10.81 12.58
C VAL A 130 9.87 -12.01 12.96
N GLU A 131 10.38 -12.76 11.97
CA GLU A 131 11.26 -13.91 12.19
C GLU A 131 12.52 -13.53 12.96
N ASP A 132 13.17 -12.43 12.57
CA ASP A 132 14.34 -11.89 13.29
C ASP A 132 14.00 -11.56 14.75
N GLY A 133 12.82 -10.92 14.97
CA GLY A 133 12.35 -10.58 16.32
C GLY A 133 12.01 -11.78 17.20
N ILE A 134 11.43 -12.84 16.63
CA ILE A 134 11.18 -14.10 17.35
C ILE A 134 12.52 -14.74 17.75
N ASN A 135 13.47 -14.84 16.81
CA ASN A 135 14.79 -15.41 17.05
C ASN A 135 15.58 -14.65 18.12
N LYS A 136 15.46 -13.31 18.14
CA LYS A 136 16.08 -12.44 19.17
C LYS A 136 15.28 -12.37 20.48
N LYS A 137 14.13 -13.03 20.58
CA LYS A 137 13.23 -12.98 21.73
C LYS A 137 12.68 -11.57 22.03
N GLU A 138 12.57 -10.73 21.04
CA GLU A 138 11.98 -9.39 21.10
C GLU A 138 10.45 -9.44 20.85
N ILE A 139 10.00 -10.48 20.13
CA ILE A 139 8.61 -10.73 19.76
C ILE A 139 8.18 -12.08 20.35
N THR A 140 6.92 -12.16 20.73
CA THR A 140 6.27 -13.40 21.23
C THR A 140 6.39 -14.52 20.20
N ASP A 141 6.66 -15.74 20.66
CA ASP A 141 6.69 -16.93 19.82
C ASP A 141 5.32 -17.13 19.11
N GLY A 142 5.36 -17.47 17.83
CA GLY A 142 4.18 -17.67 17.01
C GLY A 142 4.51 -17.94 15.54
N ASP A 143 3.48 -18.21 14.76
CA ASP A 143 3.64 -18.34 13.32
C ASP A 143 3.93 -16.96 12.68
N LYS A 144 5.14 -16.82 12.13
CA LYS A 144 5.61 -15.57 11.53
C LYS A 144 4.72 -15.08 10.38
N ASN A 145 4.13 -16.00 9.61
CA ASN A 145 3.28 -15.65 8.48
C ASN A 145 1.95 -15.08 8.98
N VAL A 146 1.40 -15.67 10.04
CA VAL A 146 0.16 -15.20 10.69
C VAL A 146 0.40 -13.83 11.33
N ILE A 147 1.53 -13.64 12.02
CA ILE A 147 1.87 -12.35 12.64
C ILE A 147 2.06 -11.28 11.56
N ALA A 148 2.84 -11.55 10.50
CA ALA A 148 3.10 -10.59 9.43
C ALA A 148 1.84 -10.21 8.66
N SER A 149 1.02 -11.20 8.27
CA SER A 149 -0.27 -10.94 7.62
C SER A 149 -1.26 -10.23 8.55
N GLY A 150 -1.19 -10.54 9.85
CA GLY A 150 -1.97 -9.86 10.89
C GLY A 150 -1.61 -8.38 11.02
N ILE A 151 -0.33 -8.01 10.98
CA ILE A 151 0.13 -6.62 11.00
C ILE A 151 -0.49 -5.84 9.85
N PHE A 152 -0.32 -6.32 8.62
CA PHE A 152 -0.89 -5.71 7.43
C PHE A 152 -2.42 -5.65 7.48
N GLY A 153 -3.07 -6.79 7.75
CA GLY A 153 -4.53 -6.91 7.76
C GLY A 153 -5.19 -6.04 8.84
N PHE A 154 -4.62 -6.01 10.05
CA PHE A 154 -5.14 -5.19 11.15
C PHE A 154 -5.02 -3.70 10.83
N THR A 155 -3.88 -3.25 10.29
CA THR A 155 -3.68 -1.84 9.90
C THR A 155 -4.64 -1.45 8.79
N CYS A 156 -4.73 -2.24 7.70
CA CYS A 156 -5.62 -1.95 6.58
C CYS A 156 -7.09 -1.95 7.00
N SER A 157 -7.56 -2.95 7.74
CA SER A 157 -8.97 -3.02 8.16
C SER A 157 -9.36 -1.91 9.11
N SER A 158 -8.48 -1.56 10.06
CA SER A 158 -8.70 -0.43 10.97
C SER A 158 -8.79 0.90 10.21
N LEU A 159 -7.92 1.08 9.21
CA LEU A 159 -7.93 2.28 8.38
C LEU A 159 -9.20 2.37 7.53
N ILE A 160 -9.61 1.29 6.84
CA ILE A 160 -10.85 1.24 6.05
C ILE A 160 -12.06 1.62 6.91
N TYR A 161 -12.14 1.08 8.13
CA TYR A 161 -13.23 1.39 9.05
C TYR A 161 -13.24 2.90 9.40
N ARG A 162 -12.07 3.48 9.73
CA ARG A 162 -11.95 4.91 10.04
C ARG A 162 -12.30 5.79 8.84
N MET A 163 -11.83 5.48 7.64
CA MET A 163 -12.17 6.20 6.41
C MET A 163 -13.69 6.26 6.15
N ARG A 164 -14.43 5.26 6.62
CA ARG A 164 -15.90 5.24 6.51
C ARG A 164 -16.59 6.07 7.59
N MET A 165 -16.03 6.12 8.78
CA MET A 165 -16.67 6.70 9.97
C MET A 165 -16.26 8.16 10.20
N ASP A 166 -15.02 8.52 9.89
CA ASP A 166 -14.42 9.80 10.20
C ASP A 166 -14.32 10.66 8.93
N LYS A 167 -14.57 11.97 9.05
CA LYS A 167 -14.36 12.92 7.95
C LYS A 167 -12.88 13.16 7.67
N GLU A 168 -12.06 13.07 8.71
CA GLU A 168 -10.60 13.24 8.64
C GLU A 168 -9.95 12.26 9.59
N ILE A 169 -8.91 11.54 9.12
CA ILE A 169 -8.22 10.53 9.90
C ILE A 169 -7.06 11.14 10.65
N ASN A 170 -7.12 11.09 11.98
CA ASN A 170 -5.99 11.39 12.82
C ASN A 170 -5.01 10.21 12.84
N VAL A 171 -3.95 10.32 12.05
CA VAL A 171 -2.92 9.27 11.87
C VAL A 171 -2.27 8.85 13.19
N LEU A 172 -1.94 9.82 14.07
CA LEU A 172 -1.26 9.53 15.34
C LEU A 172 -2.18 8.87 16.35
N GLU A 173 -3.45 9.25 16.37
CA GLU A 173 -4.46 8.63 17.21
C GLU A 173 -4.69 7.18 16.80
N LEU A 174 -4.93 6.94 15.49
CA LEU A 174 -5.11 5.58 14.97
C LEU A 174 -3.89 4.70 15.26
N TYR A 175 -2.68 5.22 15.03
CA TYR A 175 -1.45 4.53 15.37
C TYR A 175 -1.38 4.17 16.86
N SER A 176 -1.69 5.10 17.76
CA SER A 176 -1.69 4.88 19.21
C SER A 176 -2.66 3.76 19.62
N GLU A 177 -3.86 3.73 19.03
CA GLU A 177 -4.84 2.68 19.31
C GLU A 177 -4.39 1.31 18.79
N ILE A 178 -3.79 1.25 17.59
CA ILE A 178 -3.20 0.01 17.05
C ILE A 178 -2.03 -0.45 17.94
N GLU A 179 -1.18 0.47 18.39
CA GLU A 179 -0.08 0.12 19.29
C GLU A 179 -0.58 -0.51 20.58
N LYS A 180 -1.57 0.10 21.24
CA LYS A 180 -2.14 -0.41 22.50
C LYS A 180 -2.83 -1.76 22.31
N THR A 181 -3.61 -1.89 21.26
CA THR A 181 -4.49 -3.04 21.04
C THR A 181 -3.75 -4.26 20.51
N PHE A 182 -2.80 -4.05 19.60
CA PHE A 182 -2.15 -5.11 18.85
C PHE A 182 -0.63 -5.20 19.13
N ILE A 183 0.14 -4.12 18.91
CA ILE A 183 1.61 -4.20 18.95
C ILE A 183 2.13 -4.59 20.34
N ARG A 184 1.54 -4.05 21.42
CA ARG A 184 1.95 -4.39 22.79
C ARG A 184 1.77 -5.87 23.13
N LYS A 185 0.88 -6.57 22.42
CA LYS A 185 0.69 -8.01 22.57
C LYS A 185 1.76 -8.84 21.87
N LEU A 186 2.47 -8.25 20.92
CA LEU A 186 3.60 -8.90 20.26
C LEU A 186 4.89 -8.82 21.08
N LYS A 187 4.97 -7.94 22.06
CA LYS A 187 6.15 -7.82 22.92
C LYS A 187 6.25 -9.05 23.83
N ARG A 188 7.42 -9.67 23.84
CA ARG A 188 7.75 -10.76 24.77
C ARG A 188 8.07 -10.24 26.15
#